data_10de0ac9f99fd51f55ffea958b3fc430
#
_entry.id   10de0ac9f99fd51f55ffea958b3fc430
#
_cell.length_a   1.000
_cell.length_b   1.000
_cell.length_c   1.000
_cell.angle_alpha   90.00
_cell.angle_beta   90.00
_cell.angle_gamma   90.00
#
_symmetry.space_group_name_H-M   'P 1'
#
loop_
_entity.id
_entity.type
_entity.pdbx_description
1 polymer ?
#
loop_
_entity_poly.entity_id
_entity_poly.type
_entity_poly.pdbx_seq_one_letter_code
_entity_poly.pdbx_strand_id
1 'polypeptide(L)'
;MATPEQVLRCIGNGEGLGECSGKATIIDLRSPGEFKDDHLPGAVNLPLFNDVERALIGTLYKKVSPDRAFGEGREVAFQRIGELFQEIARLSDWEMPEVDLGQRVREMTSQGIDALSEALRPAVLPELPERPVILHCWRGGM
;
A
#
# COMPACT_ATOMS: atom_id res chain seq x y z
N MET A 1 1.99 -10.59 2.58
CA MET A 1 0.67 -10.02 2.19
C MET A 1 -0.40 -10.77 2.93
N ALA A 2 -1.41 -10.08 3.46
CA ALA A 2 -2.56 -10.74 4.06
C ALA A 2 -3.38 -11.48 3.00
N THR A 3 -3.97 -12.63 3.36
CA THR A 3 -4.91 -13.32 2.47
C THR A 3 -6.26 -12.59 2.44
N PRO A 4 -7.10 -12.79 1.39
CA PRO A 4 -8.45 -12.22 1.36
C PRO A 4 -9.28 -12.60 2.60
N GLU A 5 -9.13 -13.84 3.08
CA GLU A 5 -9.83 -14.29 4.29
C GLU A 5 -9.35 -13.55 5.55
N GLN A 6 -8.04 -13.28 5.68
CA GLN A 6 -7.50 -12.49 6.78
C GLN A 6 -8.02 -11.06 6.76
N VAL A 7 -8.07 -10.44 5.57
CA VAL A 7 -8.63 -9.10 5.39
C VAL A 7 -10.11 -9.07 5.76
N LEU A 8 -10.91 -10.02 5.28
CA LEU A 8 -12.33 -10.11 5.59
C LEU A 8 -12.60 -10.31 7.07
N ARG A 9 -11.76 -11.08 7.78
CA ARG A 9 -11.84 -11.25 9.25
C ARG A 9 -11.64 -9.95 10.00
N CYS A 10 -10.78 -9.06 9.49
CA CYS A 10 -10.51 -7.78 10.13
C CYS A 10 -11.55 -6.69 9.81
N ILE A 11 -12.29 -6.82 8.69
CA ILE A 11 -13.33 -5.87 8.27
C ILE A 11 -14.69 -6.23 8.87
N GLY A 12 -14.95 -7.52 9.10
CA GLY A 12 -16.21 -8.01 9.69
C GLY A 12 -16.42 -7.53 11.11
N ASN A 13 -17.65 -7.11 11.44
CA ASN A 13 -18.07 -6.67 12.76
C ASN A 13 -18.03 -7.84 13.76
N GLY A 14 -16.88 -8.25 14.23
CA GLY A 14 -16.64 -8.94 15.51
C GLY A 14 -17.40 -10.21 15.88
N GLU A 15 -18.37 -10.66 15.13
CA GLU A 15 -19.16 -11.85 15.46
C GLU A 15 -18.75 -13.04 14.57
N GLY A 16 -17.77 -13.80 15.03
CA GLY A 16 -17.62 -15.19 14.60
C GLY A 16 -16.40 -15.61 13.80
N LEU A 17 -15.48 -14.74 13.42
CA LEU A 17 -14.30 -15.11 12.61
C LEU A 17 -12.96 -14.75 13.24
N GLY A 18 -12.85 -14.89 14.53
CA GLY A 18 -11.61 -15.10 15.32
C GLY A 18 -10.42 -14.14 15.10
N GLU A 19 -9.92 -13.59 16.19
CA GLU A 19 -8.55 -13.16 16.49
C GLU A 19 -8.07 -11.73 16.14
N CYS A 20 -8.80 -10.89 15.46
CA CYS A 20 -8.50 -9.45 15.52
C CYS A 20 -9.33 -8.80 16.62
N SER A 21 -8.78 -8.64 17.81
CA SER A 21 -9.49 -8.00 18.95
C SER A 21 -9.63 -6.49 18.80
N GLY A 22 -8.96 -5.89 17.83
CA GLY A 22 -8.96 -4.47 17.53
C GLY A 22 -9.47 -4.14 16.13
N LYS A 23 -10.00 -2.93 15.96
CA LYS A 23 -10.46 -2.43 14.67
C LYS A 23 -9.26 -2.21 13.72
N ALA A 24 -9.25 -2.87 12.56
CA ALA A 24 -8.26 -2.64 11.53
C ALA A 24 -8.36 -1.22 10.95
N THR A 25 -7.21 -0.60 10.68
CA THR A 25 -7.15 0.64 9.88
C THR A 25 -6.96 0.25 8.42
N ILE A 26 -7.91 0.62 7.56
CA ILE A 26 -7.87 0.28 6.13
C ILE A 26 -7.49 1.53 5.36
N ILE A 27 -6.38 1.47 4.65
CA ILE A 27 -5.85 2.55 3.83
C ILE A 27 -5.89 2.13 2.36
N ASP A 28 -6.56 2.92 1.54
CA ASP A 28 -6.58 2.72 0.09
C ASP A 28 -5.58 3.69 -0.57
N LEU A 29 -4.54 3.13 -1.18
CA LEU A 29 -3.46 3.88 -1.84
C LEU A 29 -3.75 4.19 -3.32
N ARG A 30 -4.91 3.77 -3.83
CA ARG A 30 -5.30 4.04 -5.23
C ARG A 30 -5.59 5.51 -5.45
N SER A 31 -5.64 5.90 -6.72
CA SER A 31 -5.98 7.28 -7.05
C SER A 31 -7.39 7.67 -6.57
N PRO A 32 -7.65 8.98 -6.36
CA PRO A 32 -8.96 9.45 -5.90
C PRO A 32 -10.13 9.01 -6.79
N GLY A 33 -9.92 8.94 -8.11
CA GLY A 33 -10.91 8.45 -9.06
C GLY A 33 -11.23 6.98 -8.84
N GLU A 34 -10.21 6.12 -8.73
CA GLU A 34 -10.39 4.70 -8.47
C GLU A 34 -11.10 4.45 -7.12
N PHE A 35 -10.75 5.23 -6.09
CA PHE A 35 -11.41 5.15 -4.78
C PHE A 35 -12.88 5.56 -4.83
N LYS A 36 -13.19 6.57 -5.61
CA LYS A 36 -14.57 7.04 -5.78
C LYS A 36 -15.44 6.02 -6.50
N ASP A 37 -14.86 5.30 -7.46
CA ASP A 37 -15.60 4.31 -8.23
C ASP A 37 -15.93 3.07 -7.38
N ASP A 38 -14.98 2.61 -6.58
CA ASP A 38 -15.14 1.45 -5.71
C ASP A 38 -14.07 1.42 -4.62
N HIS A 39 -14.41 1.07 -3.38
CA HIS A 39 -13.45 0.91 -2.28
C HIS A 39 -13.95 -0.03 -1.19
N LEU A 40 -13.02 -0.51 -0.36
CA LEU A 40 -13.37 -1.33 0.80
C LEU A 40 -14.15 -0.51 1.84
N PRO A 41 -15.23 -1.05 2.41
CA PRO A 41 -15.99 -0.35 3.45
C PRO A 41 -15.12 0.09 4.62
N GLY A 42 -15.20 1.37 4.97
CA GLY A 42 -14.41 1.97 6.04
C GLY A 42 -12.97 2.30 5.70
N ALA A 43 -12.56 2.14 4.44
CA ALA A 43 -11.23 2.57 3.99
C ALA A 43 -11.09 4.09 3.94
N VAL A 44 -9.90 4.57 4.26
CA VAL A 44 -9.49 5.97 4.07
C VAL A 44 -8.60 6.05 2.84
N ASN A 45 -8.90 6.96 1.92
CA ASN A 45 -8.05 7.15 0.74
C ASN A 45 -6.83 8.01 1.07
N LEU A 46 -5.65 7.43 0.95
CA LEU A 46 -4.36 8.11 1.00
C LEU A 46 -3.60 7.81 -0.30
N PRO A 47 -3.90 8.51 -1.40
CA PRO A 47 -3.42 8.13 -2.72
C PRO A 47 -1.91 8.32 -2.87
N LEU A 48 -1.22 7.25 -3.30
CA LEU A 48 0.18 7.34 -3.68
C LEU A 48 0.34 8.15 -4.98
N PHE A 49 -0.61 8.02 -5.90
CA PHE A 49 -0.68 8.76 -7.16
C PHE A 49 -2.02 9.47 -7.27
N ASN A 50 -2.02 10.72 -7.76
CA ASN A 50 -3.24 11.34 -8.22
C ASN A 50 -3.72 10.72 -9.56
N ASP A 51 -4.90 11.10 -10.04
CA ASP A 51 -5.49 10.50 -11.26
C ASP A 51 -4.64 10.72 -12.50
N VAL A 52 -3.98 11.87 -12.63
CA VAL A 52 -3.11 12.20 -13.77
C VAL A 52 -1.85 11.36 -13.75
N GLU A 53 -1.20 11.28 -12.60
CA GLU A 53 0.01 10.46 -12.41
C GLU A 53 -0.30 8.97 -12.61
N ARG A 54 -1.44 8.51 -12.09
CA ARG A 54 -1.91 7.13 -12.26
C ARG A 54 -2.12 6.78 -13.74
N ALA A 55 -2.74 7.71 -14.51
CA ALA A 55 -2.94 7.53 -15.94
C ALA A 55 -1.61 7.52 -16.71
N LEU A 56 -0.68 8.41 -16.36
CA LEU A 56 0.66 8.46 -16.96
C LEU A 56 1.42 7.16 -16.72
N ILE A 57 1.54 6.73 -15.47
CA ILE A 57 2.26 5.52 -15.09
C ILE A 57 1.65 4.28 -15.75
N GLY A 58 0.32 4.17 -15.77
CA GLY A 58 -0.39 3.09 -16.46
C GLY A 58 -0.16 3.08 -17.97
N THR A 59 -0.03 4.25 -18.58
CA THR A 59 0.31 4.39 -20.02
C THR A 59 1.73 3.96 -20.29
N LEU A 60 2.70 4.41 -19.47
CA LEU A 60 4.10 4.01 -19.60
C LEU A 60 4.26 2.50 -19.46
N TYR A 61 3.59 1.91 -18.49
CA TYR A 61 3.60 0.47 -18.26
C TYR A 61 3.13 -0.32 -19.49
N LYS A 62 1.99 0.08 -20.07
CA LYS A 62 1.37 -0.62 -21.20
C LYS A 62 2.04 -0.36 -22.55
N LYS A 63 2.54 0.86 -22.78
CA LYS A 63 2.98 1.32 -24.10
C LYS A 63 4.49 1.48 -24.25
N VAL A 64 5.23 1.54 -23.14
CA VAL A 64 6.69 1.74 -23.16
C VAL A 64 7.39 0.55 -22.52
N SER A 65 7.46 0.49 -21.19
CA SER A 65 7.99 -0.65 -20.46
C SER A 65 7.62 -0.58 -18.97
N PRO A 66 7.57 -1.73 -18.26
CA PRO A 66 7.43 -1.77 -16.80
C PRO A 66 8.53 -1.00 -16.08
N ASP A 67 9.79 -1.10 -16.52
CA ASP A 67 10.93 -0.40 -15.89
C ASP A 67 10.79 1.13 -15.97
N ARG A 68 10.31 1.63 -17.12
CA ARG A 68 10.07 3.08 -17.26
C ARG A 68 8.94 3.54 -16.35
N ALA A 69 7.86 2.80 -16.30
CA ALA A 69 6.75 3.10 -15.39
C ALA A 69 7.18 3.04 -13.92
N PHE A 70 8.00 2.05 -13.55
CA PHE A 70 8.56 1.93 -12.21
C PHE A 70 9.47 3.10 -11.86
N GLY A 71 10.34 3.53 -12.76
CA GLY A 71 11.22 4.69 -12.56
C GLY A 71 10.44 5.97 -12.26
N GLU A 72 9.44 6.29 -13.08
CA GLU A 72 8.60 7.47 -12.89
C GLU A 72 7.76 7.37 -11.59
N GLY A 73 7.15 6.21 -11.35
CA GLY A 73 6.37 5.98 -10.12
C GLY A 73 7.20 6.10 -8.86
N ARG A 74 8.44 5.63 -8.91
CA ARG A 74 9.39 5.73 -7.79
C ARG A 74 9.71 7.18 -7.42
N GLU A 75 9.93 8.05 -8.40
CA GLU A 75 10.23 9.45 -8.14
C GLU A 75 9.05 10.17 -7.46
N VAL A 76 7.83 9.91 -7.89
CA VAL A 76 6.62 10.42 -7.22
C VAL A 76 6.51 9.86 -5.79
N ALA A 77 6.76 8.56 -5.61
CA ALA A 77 6.72 7.92 -4.31
C ALA A 77 7.73 8.54 -3.31
N PHE A 78 8.97 8.85 -3.76
CA PHE A 78 9.97 9.50 -2.91
C PHE A 78 9.51 10.83 -2.33
N GLN A 79 8.77 11.60 -3.12
CA GLN A 79 8.28 12.90 -2.68
C GLN A 79 7.17 12.80 -1.64
N ARG A 80 6.41 11.70 -1.63
CA ARG A 80 5.20 11.54 -0.81
C ARG A 80 5.32 10.56 0.35
N ILE A 81 6.32 9.68 0.31
CA ILE A 81 6.39 8.57 1.25
C ILE A 81 6.43 9.03 2.72
N GLY A 82 7.11 10.13 3.01
CA GLY A 82 7.19 10.68 4.35
C GLY A 82 5.83 11.14 4.89
N GLU A 83 5.11 11.94 4.10
CA GLU A 83 3.77 12.44 4.45
C GLU A 83 2.77 11.28 4.54
N LEU A 84 2.84 10.34 3.59
CA LEU A 84 1.97 9.16 3.58
C LEU A 84 2.12 8.33 4.86
N PHE A 85 3.37 8.07 5.28
CA PHE A 85 3.62 7.33 6.51
C PHE A 85 3.17 8.09 7.76
N GLN A 86 3.33 9.41 7.82
CA GLN A 86 2.83 10.23 8.93
C GLN A 86 1.33 10.12 9.05
N GLU A 87 0.59 10.19 7.93
CA GLU A 87 -0.86 10.05 7.95
C GLU A 87 -1.32 8.63 8.33
N ILE A 88 -0.63 7.60 7.83
CA ILE A 88 -0.90 6.21 8.23
C ILE A 88 -0.69 6.04 9.74
N ALA A 89 0.42 6.52 10.28
CA ALA A 89 0.72 6.46 11.70
C ALA A 89 -0.34 7.17 12.55
N ARG A 90 -0.74 8.38 12.13
CA ARG A 90 -1.81 9.14 12.80
C ARG A 90 -3.15 8.40 12.80
N LEU A 91 -3.54 7.79 11.68
CA LEU A 91 -4.81 7.07 11.54
C LEU A 91 -4.83 5.73 12.29
N SER A 92 -3.68 5.10 12.45
CA SER A 92 -3.54 3.79 13.11
C SER A 92 -3.07 3.87 14.55
N ASP A 93 -2.84 5.08 15.07
CA ASP A 93 -2.27 5.30 16.40
C ASP A 93 -0.92 4.55 16.56
N TRP A 94 -0.09 4.67 15.55
CA TRP A 94 1.19 3.98 15.43
C TRP A 94 2.35 4.95 15.65
N GLU A 95 3.38 4.54 16.37
CA GLU A 95 4.58 5.35 16.52
C GLU A 95 5.42 5.32 15.25
N MET A 96 5.81 6.50 14.78
CA MET A 96 6.70 6.60 13.62
C MET A 96 8.09 6.09 13.98
N PRO A 97 8.67 5.18 13.16
CA PRO A 97 10.04 4.76 13.36
C PRO A 97 11.01 5.91 13.10
N GLU A 98 12.07 6.00 13.91
CA GLU A 98 13.18 6.95 13.69
C GLU A 98 14.08 6.48 12.54
N VAL A 99 13.56 6.49 11.31
CA VAL A 99 14.31 6.11 10.10
C VAL A 99 14.08 7.13 8.99
N ASP A 100 15.09 7.36 8.16
CA ASP A 100 14.93 8.10 6.91
C ASP A 100 14.20 7.19 5.89
N LEU A 101 12.88 7.37 5.80
CA LEU A 101 12.04 6.59 4.89
C LEU A 101 12.43 6.82 3.42
N GLY A 102 12.83 8.03 3.06
CA GLY A 102 13.27 8.35 1.70
C GLY A 102 14.53 7.57 1.33
N GLN A 103 15.53 7.56 2.21
CA GLN A 103 16.74 6.77 2.01
C GLN A 103 16.41 5.28 1.94
N ARG A 104 15.57 4.78 2.85
CA ARG A 104 15.18 3.36 2.88
C ARG A 104 14.49 2.91 1.58
N VAL A 105 13.59 3.72 1.06
CA VAL A 105 12.91 3.44 -0.22
C VAL A 105 13.91 3.48 -1.37
N ARG A 106 14.86 4.41 -1.40
CA ARG A 106 15.92 4.45 -2.42
C ARG A 106 16.77 3.19 -2.42
N GLU A 107 17.21 2.75 -1.25
CA GLU A 107 17.98 1.52 -1.08
C GLU A 107 17.20 0.31 -1.59
N MET A 108 15.95 0.13 -1.15
CA MET A 108 15.11 -1.00 -1.54
C MET A 108 14.78 -1.02 -3.04
N THR A 109 14.64 0.13 -3.67
CA THR A 109 14.26 0.24 -5.09
C THR A 109 15.45 0.41 -6.04
N SER A 110 16.68 0.45 -5.52
CA SER A 110 17.89 0.69 -6.33
C SER A 110 18.17 -0.40 -7.36
N GLN A 111 17.75 -1.63 -7.10
CA GLN A 111 18.02 -2.80 -7.94
C GLN A 111 16.89 -3.10 -8.95
N GLY A 112 15.87 -2.23 -9.03
CA GLY A 112 14.76 -2.38 -9.96
C GLY A 112 13.57 -3.18 -9.42
N ILE A 113 12.55 -3.33 -10.26
CA ILE A 113 11.25 -3.89 -9.87
C ILE A 113 11.30 -5.38 -9.51
N ASP A 114 12.11 -6.17 -10.22
CA ASP A 114 12.18 -7.61 -10.00
C ASP A 114 12.85 -7.94 -8.67
N ALA A 115 13.96 -7.26 -8.35
CA ALA A 115 14.66 -7.41 -7.09
C ALA A 115 13.79 -6.95 -5.91
N LEU A 116 13.05 -5.85 -6.06
CA LEU A 116 12.09 -5.40 -5.05
C LEU A 116 10.98 -6.43 -4.84
N SER A 117 10.44 -6.98 -5.92
CA SER A 117 9.38 -7.98 -5.85
C SER A 117 9.83 -9.25 -5.12
N GLU A 118 11.06 -9.69 -5.36
CA GLU A 118 11.64 -10.84 -4.65
C GLU A 118 11.90 -10.55 -3.17
N ALA A 119 12.46 -9.38 -2.86
CA ALA A 119 12.73 -8.96 -1.49
C ALA A 119 11.45 -8.81 -0.63
N LEU A 120 10.32 -8.51 -1.27
CA LEU A 120 9.02 -8.35 -0.60
C LEU A 120 8.23 -9.66 -0.48
N ARG A 121 8.74 -10.79 -0.99
CA ARG A 121 8.09 -12.09 -0.80
C ARG A 121 8.33 -12.60 0.61
N PRO A 122 7.31 -12.71 1.47
CA PRO A 122 7.49 -13.28 2.79
C PRO A 122 7.73 -14.79 2.69
N ALA A 123 8.74 -15.29 3.39
CA ALA A 123 8.99 -16.74 3.52
C ALA A 123 7.89 -17.44 4.34
N VAL A 124 7.31 -16.72 5.30
CA VAL A 124 6.20 -17.16 6.15
C VAL A 124 5.24 -15.99 6.31
N LEU A 125 3.93 -16.25 6.27
CA LEU A 125 2.93 -15.23 6.59
C LEU A 125 3.02 -14.89 8.08
N PRO A 126 3.25 -13.63 8.45
CA PRO A 126 3.29 -13.22 9.84
C PRO A 126 1.89 -13.34 10.48
N GLU A 127 1.84 -13.58 11.78
CA GLU A 127 0.61 -13.40 12.55
C GLU A 127 0.16 -11.93 12.46
N LEU A 128 -1.16 -11.73 12.38
CA LEU A 128 -1.70 -10.37 12.36
C LEU A 128 -1.58 -9.74 13.74
N PRO A 129 -1.13 -8.48 13.85
CA PRO A 129 -1.15 -7.76 15.12
C PRO A 129 -2.58 -7.50 15.57
N GLU A 130 -2.76 -7.17 16.86
CA GLU A 130 -4.09 -6.85 17.43
C GLU A 130 -4.81 -5.73 16.68
N ARG A 131 -4.08 -4.74 16.18
CA ARG A 131 -4.58 -3.58 15.42
C ARG A 131 -3.86 -3.49 14.08
N PRO A 132 -4.25 -4.29 13.09
CA PRO A 132 -3.58 -4.33 11.81
C PRO A 132 -3.84 -3.09 10.97
N VAL A 133 -2.83 -2.64 10.24
CA VAL A 133 -2.97 -1.68 9.15
C VAL A 133 -3.03 -2.45 7.84
N ILE A 134 -4.12 -2.29 7.11
CA ILE A 134 -4.36 -2.93 5.83
C ILE A 134 -4.15 -1.91 4.73
N LEU A 135 -3.12 -2.11 3.92
CA LEU A 135 -2.87 -1.28 2.74
C LEU A 135 -3.52 -1.95 1.53
N HIS A 136 -4.47 -1.25 0.93
CA HIS A 136 -5.12 -1.68 -0.30
C HIS A 136 -4.52 -0.88 -1.47
N CYS A 137 -3.94 -1.58 -2.42
CA CYS A 137 -3.56 -1.01 -3.71
C CYS A 137 -4.01 -1.96 -4.81
N TRP A 138 -4.38 -1.44 -5.96
CA TRP A 138 -4.78 -2.27 -7.06
C TRP A 138 -3.58 -2.86 -7.79
N ARG A 139 -3.55 -4.17 -7.83
CA ARG A 139 -2.58 -4.94 -8.58
C ARG A 139 -3.24 -5.81 -9.66
N GLY A 140 -4.46 -5.48 -10.00
CA GLY A 140 -5.21 -6.20 -11.02
C GLY A 140 -4.77 -5.78 -12.42
N GLY A 141 -4.19 -6.68 -13.18
CA GLY A 141 -3.91 -6.47 -14.61
C GLY A 141 -2.54 -5.91 -14.93
N MET A 142 -1.58 -6.07 -14.02
CA MET A 142 -0.17 -5.95 -14.36
C MET A 142 0.48 -7.32 -14.31
#